data_41d086b0c0d9962f4473c782c65d9b72
#
_entry.id   41d086b0c0d9962f4473c782c65d9b72
#
_cell.length_a   1.000
_cell.length_b   1.000
_cell.length_c   1.000
_cell.angle_alpha   90.00
_cell.angle_beta   90.00
_cell.angle_gamma   90.00
#
_symmetry.space_group_name_H-M   'P 1'
#
loop_
_entity.id
_entity.type
_entity.pdbx_description
1 polymer ?
#
loop_
_entity_poly.entity_id
_entity_poly.type
_entity_poly.pdbx_seq_one_letter_code
_entity_poly.pdbx_strand_id
1 'polypeptide(L)'
;MEQRTLTREQVQILARVSRDPFYYSQFVNVVNPVLGKVQFNLYPYQKSVLYEFNRSRFNIILKCRQMGITELISMHSLWLASYHDNKKINIISIKDTVAKKVLRRIKFMYKNLPWFLQTPIINGRAGEFGSATEMQFCNGSVIESIPTSENAGRSESLSLLIIDEAAAVRWANQIWAAAAPTLATGGSCIINSTPLGIGGFYHKTWVDALQHANNFTPIRLPWNMHPDRDLKWYEEMAKALGPKRTAQEIDGDFLSSGNTVFNPADIKAIEDCLTDYPTLQTRFGGAYREFKDPDINELYFIGADCATGRGADFSSFTCMDRWGEEHAVFKGKIPLDKYAKLLGDIGEKYNYACLAPETNDIGMAVTLALQDEAYPNLYYSTKLIKEKHMSKPREEKIPGWLTTNKNRSLIIEGLEKDIRNEEVIIKDPFFVQEAYTFIYDTQGRPIALGKHSRAASEDTDIDDGIAYADDDIFGKAITNHIRKSPINTVIPLPQ
;
A
#
# COMPACT_ATOMS: atom_id res chain seq x y z
N MET A 1 4.45 45.97 27.34
CA MET A 1 3.15 45.34 27.10
C MET A 1 2.21 45.81 28.17
N GLU A 2 1.14 46.56 27.84
CA GLU A 2 0.10 46.88 28.81
C GLU A 2 -0.47 45.56 29.37
N GLN A 3 -0.50 45.44 30.70
CA GLN A 3 -1.15 44.33 31.40
C GLN A 3 -2.66 44.39 31.10
N ARG A 4 -3.13 43.63 30.11
CA ARG A 4 -4.56 43.52 29.83
C ARG A 4 -5.18 42.62 30.87
N THR A 5 -6.00 43.16 31.77
CA THR A 5 -6.73 42.42 32.78
C THR A 5 -7.96 41.72 32.12
N LEU A 6 -8.15 40.46 32.43
CA LEU A 6 -9.32 39.68 31.96
C LEU A 6 -10.58 40.15 32.69
N THR A 7 -11.67 40.32 31.97
CA THR A 7 -12.99 40.51 32.58
C THR A 7 -13.50 39.18 33.17
N ARG A 8 -14.46 39.25 34.09
CA ARG A 8 -15.09 38.06 34.67
C ARG A 8 -15.69 37.13 33.64
N GLU A 9 -16.31 37.69 32.60
CA GLU A 9 -16.86 36.93 31.48
C GLU A 9 -15.75 36.20 30.67
N GLN A 10 -14.65 36.90 30.37
CA GLN A 10 -13.50 36.29 29.66
C GLN A 10 -12.88 35.15 30.45
N VAL A 11 -12.81 35.25 31.78
CA VAL A 11 -12.34 34.16 32.64
C VAL A 11 -13.28 32.95 32.56
N GLN A 12 -14.59 33.17 32.56
CA GLN A 12 -15.57 32.08 32.42
C GLN A 12 -15.50 31.40 31.04
N ILE A 13 -15.34 32.19 29.98
CA ILE A 13 -15.14 31.66 28.62
C ILE A 13 -13.86 30.85 28.59
N LEU A 14 -12.74 31.32 29.08
CA LEU A 14 -11.46 30.63 29.11
C LEU A 14 -11.54 29.30 29.87
N ALA A 15 -12.19 29.31 31.05
CA ALA A 15 -12.38 28.10 31.85
C ALA A 15 -13.24 27.03 31.15
N ARG A 16 -14.20 27.44 30.31
CA ARG A 16 -15.02 26.53 29.54
C ARG A 16 -14.26 26.02 28.28
N VAL A 17 -13.65 26.92 27.53
CA VAL A 17 -12.84 26.61 26.36
C VAL A 17 -11.72 25.62 26.67
N SER A 18 -11.05 25.77 27.82
CA SER A 18 -9.95 24.87 28.22
C SER A 18 -10.38 23.41 28.41
N ARG A 19 -11.67 23.16 28.64
CA ARG A 19 -12.24 21.83 28.91
C ARG A 19 -13.11 21.27 27.78
N ASP A 20 -13.59 22.14 26.90
CA ASP A 20 -14.60 21.80 25.88
C ASP A 20 -14.14 22.25 24.49
N PRO A 21 -13.57 21.32 23.69
CA PRO A 21 -13.13 21.63 22.32
C PRO A 21 -14.29 21.97 21.38
N PHE A 22 -15.54 21.52 21.69
CA PHE A 22 -16.73 21.91 20.93
C PHE A 22 -17.07 23.38 21.16
N TYR A 23 -16.98 23.84 22.40
CA TYR A 23 -17.16 25.24 22.70
C TYR A 23 -16.02 26.10 22.15
N TYR A 24 -14.79 25.59 22.19
CA TYR A 24 -13.62 26.23 21.57
C TYR A 24 -13.80 26.49 20.08
N SER A 25 -14.39 25.55 19.32
CA SER A 25 -14.59 25.70 17.88
C SER A 25 -15.34 26.96 17.49
N GLN A 26 -16.20 27.47 18.35
CA GLN A 26 -16.99 28.69 18.11
C GLN A 26 -16.12 29.96 18.04
N PHE A 27 -14.89 29.93 18.50
CA PHE A 27 -13.95 31.06 18.46
C PHE A 27 -12.91 30.90 17.34
N VAL A 28 -12.88 29.75 16.66
CA VAL A 28 -11.90 29.45 15.62
C VAL A 28 -12.38 29.96 14.27
N ASN A 29 -11.46 30.53 13.50
CA ASN A 29 -11.70 30.92 12.11
C ASN A 29 -10.86 30.07 11.17
N VAL A 30 -11.42 29.73 10.03
CA VAL A 30 -10.78 28.99 8.93
C VAL A 30 -10.83 29.79 7.64
N VAL A 31 -10.05 29.36 6.65
CA VAL A 31 -10.06 29.97 5.31
C VAL A 31 -11.00 29.17 4.39
N ASN A 32 -12.09 29.82 4.00
CA ASN A 32 -12.93 29.32 2.90
C ASN A 32 -12.39 29.90 1.58
N PRO A 33 -12.21 29.08 0.52
CA PRO A 33 -11.68 29.56 -0.76
C PRO A 33 -12.49 30.66 -1.43
N VAL A 34 -13.80 30.70 -1.17
CA VAL A 34 -14.74 31.67 -1.77
C VAL A 34 -15.01 32.84 -0.86
N LEU A 35 -15.28 32.57 0.42
CA LEU A 35 -15.71 33.58 1.40
C LEU A 35 -14.54 34.20 2.21
N GLY A 36 -13.31 33.68 2.02
CA GLY A 36 -12.16 34.13 2.80
C GLY A 36 -12.18 33.63 4.24
N LYS A 37 -11.98 34.53 5.21
CA LYS A 37 -12.01 34.18 6.64
C LYS A 37 -13.44 33.97 7.10
N VAL A 38 -13.77 32.78 7.60
CA VAL A 38 -15.08 32.40 8.15
C VAL A 38 -14.92 31.72 9.49
N GLN A 39 -15.94 31.79 10.34
CA GLN A 39 -16.01 31.04 11.59
C GLN A 39 -16.13 29.55 11.29
N PHE A 40 -15.42 28.72 12.08
CA PHE A 40 -15.43 27.27 11.92
C PHE A 40 -16.66 26.62 12.57
N ASN A 41 -17.79 26.70 11.91
CA ASN A 41 -19.01 26.03 12.32
C ASN A 41 -18.94 24.57 11.97
N LEU A 42 -18.81 23.71 12.99
CA LEU A 42 -18.67 22.26 12.80
C LEU A 42 -19.94 21.64 12.24
N TYR A 43 -19.80 20.91 11.14
CA TYR A 43 -20.86 20.04 10.62
C TYR A 43 -21.16 18.87 11.58
N PRO A 44 -22.34 18.24 11.52
CA PRO A 44 -22.68 17.13 12.41
C PRO A 44 -21.66 16.00 12.41
N TYR A 45 -21.17 15.58 11.25
CA TYR A 45 -20.15 14.53 11.15
C TYR A 45 -18.79 14.95 11.74
N GLN A 46 -18.40 16.22 11.62
CA GLN A 46 -17.18 16.74 12.26
C GLN A 46 -17.29 16.75 13.78
N LYS A 47 -18.49 17.02 14.31
CA LYS A 47 -18.73 16.89 15.75
C LYS A 47 -18.57 15.46 16.22
N SER A 48 -19.09 14.50 15.46
CA SER A 48 -18.91 13.06 15.77
C SER A 48 -17.44 12.66 15.73
N VAL A 49 -16.66 13.13 14.74
CA VAL A 49 -15.21 12.89 14.66
C VAL A 49 -14.47 13.50 15.83
N LEU A 50 -14.80 14.75 16.21
CA LEU A 50 -14.20 15.44 17.37
C LEU A 50 -14.50 14.72 18.69
N TYR A 51 -15.69 14.13 18.79
CA TYR A 51 -16.06 13.30 19.93
C TYR A 51 -15.14 12.06 20.01
N GLU A 52 -14.90 11.38 18.89
CA GLU A 52 -14.00 10.22 18.87
C GLU A 52 -12.54 10.59 19.18
N PHE A 53 -12.04 11.75 18.77
CA PHE A 53 -10.69 12.23 19.16
C PHE A 53 -10.49 12.34 20.67
N ASN A 54 -11.56 12.63 21.40
CA ASN A 54 -11.51 12.74 22.86
C ASN A 54 -11.78 11.42 23.58
N ARG A 55 -12.38 10.43 22.88
CA ARG A 55 -12.74 9.15 23.46
C ARG A 55 -11.72 8.05 23.16
N SER A 56 -11.20 8.04 21.92
CA SER A 56 -10.34 6.97 21.40
C SER A 56 -8.93 7.50 21.16
N ARG A 57 -7.93 6.80 21.69
CA ARG A 57 -6.51 7.19 21.54
C ARG A 57 -6.03 7.09 20.08
N PHE A 58 -6.49 6.09 19.34
CA PHE A 58 -6.07 5.83 17.98
C PHE A 58 -7.28 5.91 17.05
N ASN A 59 -7.22 6.82 16.08
CA ASN A 59 -8.31 7.04 15.13
C ASN A 59 -7.79 6.91 13.70
N ILE A 60 -8.47 6.13 12.87
CA ILE A 60 -8.20 6.05 11.43
C ILE A 60 -9.44 6.51 10.65
N ILE A 61 -9.27 7.48 9.75
CA ILE A 61 -10.37 8.17 9.09
C ILE A 61 -10.29 7.96 7.58
N LEU A 62 -11.21 7.18 7.04
CA LEU A 62 -11.44 7.05 5.60
C LEU A 62 -12.46 8.08 5.16
N LYS A 63 -12.05 9.04 4.37
CA LYS A 63 -12.88 10.20 4.01
C LYS A 63 -13.01 10.38 2.51
N CYS A 64 -14.13 10.94 2.07
CA CYS A 64 -14.23 11.67 0.82
C CYS A 64 -13.35 12.92 0.86
N ARG A 65 -12.87 13.37 -0.29
CA ARG A 65 -12.09 14.61 -0.40
C ARG A 65 -12.90 15.84 0.05
N GLN A 66 -12.20 16.84 0.63
CA GLN A 66 -12.77 18.12 1.06
C GLN A 66 -13.88 18.01 2.14
N MET A 67 -13.76 17.07 3.07
CA MET A 67 -14.65 16.96 4.24
C MET A 67 -14.24 17.89 5.41
N GLY A 68 -13.24 18.74 5.25
CA GLY A 68 -12.76 19.66 6.29
C GLY A 68 -12.07 18.99 7.48
N ILE A 69 -11.66 17.72 7.35
CA ILE A 69 -11.03 16.96 8.46
C ILE A 69 -9.64 17.49 8.82
N THR A 70 -8.84 17.92 7.84
CA THR A 70 -7.53 18.55 8.13
C THR A 70 -7.71 19.86 8.92
N GLU A 71 -8.80 20.62 8.68
CA GLU A 71 -9.13 21.81 9.50
C GLU A 71 -9.54 21.38 10.91
N LEU A 72 -10.35 20.34 11.06
CA LEU A 72 -10.75 19.81 12.37
C LEU A 72 -9.55 19.33 13.19
N ILE A 73 -8.65 18.57 12.57
CA ILE A 73 -7.39 18.09 13.19
C ILE A 73 -6.52 19.28 13.59
N SER A 74 -6.41 20.30 12.74
CA SER A 74 -5.65 21.52 13.01
C SER A 74 -6.21 22.27 14.22
N MET A 75 -7.53 22.42 14.31
CA MET A 75 -8.22 23.02 15.46
C MET A 75 -8.00 22.21 16.74
N HIS A 76 -8.17 20.87 16.69
CA HIS A 76 -7.97 19.99 17.83
C HIS A 76 -6.52 20.06 18.34
N SER A 77 -5.54 20.08 17.44
CA SER A 77 -4.11 20.20 17.78
C SER A 77 -3.82 21.53 18.49
N LEU A 78 -4.38 22.63 17.97
CA LEU A 78 -4.23 23.95 18.57
C LEU A 78 -4.86 23.98 19.96
N TRP A 79 -6.06 23.44 20.13
CA TRP A 79 -6.75 23.36 21.42
C TRP A 79 -5.93 22.55 22.42
N LEU A 80 -5.45 21.37 22.03
CA LEU A 80 -4.66 20.50 22.89
C LEU A 80 -3.36 21.19 23.36
N ALA A 81 -2.64 21.83 22.44
CA ALA A 81 -1.39 22.53 22.77
C ALA A 81 -1.61 23.81 23.59
N SER A 82 -2.72 24.52 23.36
CA SER A 82 -2.99 25.79 24.05
C SER A 82 -3.44 25.62 25.51
N TYR A 83 -4.20 24.57 25.80
CA TYR A 83 -4.88 24.43 27.09
C TYR A 83 -4.45 23.22 27.93
N HIS A 84 -3.47 22.46 27.46
CA HIS A 84 -2.87 21.36 28.22
C HIS A 84 -1.36 21.47 28.19
N ASP A 85 -0.74 21.35 29.37
CA ASP A 85 0.68 21.56 29.53
C ASP A 85 1.53 20.45 28.93
N ASN A 86 2.70 20.80 28.40
CA ASN A 86 3.75 19.90 27.95
C ASN A 86 3.28 18.91 26.88
N LYS A 87 2.39 19.33 25.97
CA LYS A 87 1.94 18.47 24.85
C LYS A 87 2.90 18.57 23.68
N LYS A 88 3.40 17.40 23.21
CA LYS A 88 4.18 17.28 21.99
C LYS A 88 3.29 16.71 20.88
N ILE A 89 3.14 17.47 19.80
CA ILE A 89 2.27 17.15 18.66
C ILE A 89 3.09 17.16 17.39
N ASN A 90 3.19 16.00 16.74
CA ASN A 90 3.89 15.85 15.47
C ASN A 90 2.92 15.69 14.31
N ILE A 91 3.18 16.41 13.21
CA ILE A 91 2.40 16.39 11.98
C ILE A 91 3.28 15.86 10.86
N ILE A 92 2.87 14.74 10.26
CA ILE A 92 3.50 14.09 9.10
C ILE A 92 2.46 14.07 7.96
N SER A 93 2.91 14.25 6.72
CA SER A 93 2.07 14.17 5.54
C SER A 93 2.90 13.66 4.34
N ILE A 94 2.32 13.61 3.13
CA ILE A 94 2.96 13.12 1.90
C ILE A 94 4.36 13.71 1.68
N LYS A 95 4.52 15.01 1.99
CA LYS A 95 5.78 15.77 1.83
C LYS A 95 5.87 16.83 2.93
N ASP A 96 7.08 17.22 3.27
CA ASP A 96 7.38 18.30 4.22
C ASP A 96 6.57 19.58 3.93
N THR A 97 6.49 19.96 2.65
CA THR A 97 5.72 21.14 2.24
C THR A 97 4.21 21.03 2.53
N VAL A 98 3.66 19.82 2.56
CA VAL A 98 2.23 19.57 2.89
C VAL A 98 2.04 19.59 4.40
N ALA A 99 2.92 18.97 5.18
CA ALA A 99 2.91 19.04 6.64
C ALA A 99 3.00 20.51 7.12
N LYS A 100 3.90 21.31 6.53
CA LYS A 100 3.98 22.76 6.78
C LYS A 100 2.71 23.53 6.40
N LYS A 101 1.91 23.04 5.41
CA LYS A 101 0.59 23.65 5.13
C LYS A 101 -0.39 23.41 6.27
N VAL A 102 -0.38 22.23 6.90
CA VAL A 102 -1.21 21.97 8.08
C VAL A 102 -0.81 22.90 9.22
N LEU A 103 0.49 23.04 9.50
CA LEU A 103 0.97 23.97 10.53
C LEU A 103 0.58 25.44 10.21
N ARG A 104 0.60 25.84 8.94
CA ARG A 104 0.13 27.19 8.55
C ARG A 104 -1.36 27.40 8.83
N ARG A 105 -2.22 26.37 8.69
CA ARG A 105 -3.63 26.44 9.09
C ARG A 105 -3.75 26.67 10.60
N ILE A 106 -2.98 25.94 11.39
CA ILE A 106 -2.95 26.12 12.85
C ILE A 106 -2.54 27.55 13.22
N LYS A 107 -1.50 28.09 12.59
CA LYS A 107 -1.07 29.48 12.78
C LYS A 107 -2.13 30.50 12.39
N PHE A 108 -2.84 30.25 11.30
CA PHE A 108 -3.94 31.11 10.89
C PHE A 108 -5.08 31.10 11.93
N MET A 109 -5.46 29.91 12.41
CA MET A 109 -6.47 29.79 13.48
C MET A 109 -6.02 30.53 14.72
N TYR A 110 -4.81 30.30 15.22
CA TYR A 110 -4.23 30.97 16.39
C TYR A 110 -4.25 32.50 16.25
N LYS A 111 -3.77 33.02 15.12
CA LYS A 111 -3.72 34.48 14.84
C LYS A 111 -5.10 35.15 14.92
N ASN A 112 -6.15 34.41 14.58
CA ASN A 112 -7.50 34.93 14.52
C ASN A 112 -8.35 34.61 15.76
N LEU A 113 -7.77 33.98 16.79
CA LEU A 113 -8.41 33.83 18.09
C LEU A 113 -8.52 35.19 18.79
N PRO A 114 -9.55 35.40 19.64
CA PRO A 114 -9.56 36.48 20.60
C PRO A 114 -8.28 36.47 21.47
N TRP A 115 -7.70 37.62 21.71
CA TRP A 115 -6.41 37.75 22.41
C TRP A 115 -6.36 37.00 23.73
N PHE A 116 -7.46 36.95 24.48
CA PHE A 116 -7.55 36.30 25.79
C PHE A 116 -7.63 34.75 25.68
N LEU A 117 -7.79 34.20 24.49
CA LEU A 117 -7.73 32.77 24.23
C LEU A 117 -6.39 32.35 23.62
N GLN A 118 -5.48 33.27 23.37
CA GLN A 118 -4.16 32.98 22.81
C GLN A 118 -3.16 32.65 23.91
N THR A 119 -2.82 31.38 24.09
CA THR A 119 -1.66 30.98 24.93
C THR A 119 -0.38 31.50 24.28
N PRO A 120 0.48 32.26 25.00
CA PRO A 120 1.66 32.90 24.44
C PRO A 120 2.60 31.92 23.76
N ILE A 121 3.09 32.29 22.56
CA ILE A 121 4.10 31.55 21.79
C ILE A 121 5.47 32.16 22.11
N ILE A 122 6.46 31.32 22.41
CA ILE A 122 7.80 31.72 22.88
C ILE A 122 8.88 31.65 21.78
N ASN A 123 8.57 31.01 20.60
CA ASN A 123 9.49 30.97 19.46
C ASN A 123 8.94 31.78 18.28
N GLY A 124 9.83 32.15 17.34
CA GLY A 124 9.51 32.97 16.18
C GLY A 124 10.04 34.41 16.28
N ARG A 125 10.03 35.12 15.15
CA ARG A 125 10.41 36.55 15.12
C ARG A 125 9.26 37.42 15.52
N ALA A 126 9.54 38.68 15.82
CA ALA A 126 8.50 39.65 16.17
C ALA A 126 7.39 39.70 15.10
N GLY A 127 6.15 39.44 15.50
CA GLY A 127 4.99 39.35 14.60
C GLY A 127 4.75 38.01 13.95
N GLU A 128 5.62 37.02 14.16
CA GLU A 128 5.46 35.63 13.70
C GLU A 128 5.01 34.74 14.86
N PHE A 129 4.18 33.74 14.54
CA PHE A 129 3.70 32.75 15.50
C PHE A 129 4.43 31.43 15.29
N GLY A 130 5.63 31.30 15.89
CA GLY A 130 6.54 30.16 15.73
C GLY A 130 7.42 30.25 14.49
N SER A 131 8.26 29.22 14.27
CA SER A 131 9.13 29.06 13.10
C SER A 131 8.36 28.46 11.90
N ALA A 132 9.01 28.26 10.75
CA ALA A 132 8.39 27.62 9.57
C ALA A 132 7.86 26.21 9.85
N THR A 133 8.46 25.50 10.79
CA THR A 133 8.17 24.08 11.11
C THR A 133 7.60 23.83 12.48
N GLU A 134 7.56 24.85 13.37
CA GLU A 134 7.28 24.64 14.78
C GLU A 134 6.53 25.81 15.41
N MET A 135 5.68 25.51 16.40
CA MET A 135 5.06 26.45 17.33
C MET A 135 5.33 25.98 18.77
N GLN A 136 6.06 26.78 19.57
CA GLN A 136 6.32 26.51 20.98
C GLN A 136 5.50 27.45 21.87
N PHE A 137 4.72 26.87 22.76
CA PHE A 137 3.85 27.58 23.70
C PHE A 137 4.53 27.76 25.07
N CYS A 138 4.17 28.83 25.77
CA CYS A 138 4.75 29.12 27.10
C CYS A 138 4.40 28.07 28.16
N ASN A 139 3.38 27.21 27.93
CA ASN A 139 3.02 26.10 28.81
C ASN A 139 3.84 24.83 28.52
N GLY A 140 4.93 24.92 27.72
CA GLY A 140 5.80 23.82 27.36
C GLY A 140 5.30 22.94 26.22
N SER A 141 4.13 23.23 25.63
CA SER A 141 3.59 22.48 24.50
C SER A 141 4.24 22.88 23.20
N VAL A 142 4.36 21.92 22.28
CA VAL A 142 4.98 22.11 20.97
C VAL A 142 4.14 21.45 19.89
N ILE A 143 3.93 22.14 18.78
CA ILE A 143 3.38 21.58 17.52
C ILE A 143 4.46 21.67 16.44
N GLU A 144 4.82 20.54 15.88
CA GLU A 144 5.91 20.44 14.90
C GLU A 144 5.45 19.73 13.63
N SER A 145 5.86 20.24 12.46
CA SER A 145 5.76 19.55 11.18
C SER A 145 7.07 18.81 10.91
N ILE A 146 6.98 17.48 10.82
CA ILE A 146 8.14 16.59 10.64
C ILE A 146 8.28 16.25 9.15
N PRO A 147 9.51 16.34 8.56
CA PRO A 147 9.79 15.87 7.23
C PRO A 147 9.52 14.36 7.09
N THR A 148 8.93 13.96 5.97
CA THR A 148 8.65 12.54 5.70
C THR A 148 9.94 11.81 5.37
N SER A 149 10.41 10.98 6.30
CA SER A 149 11.59 10.12 6.17
C SER A 149 11.36 8.81 6.94
N GLU A 150 12.17 7.81 6.71
CA GLU A 150 12.08 6.52 7.44
C GLU A 150 12.16 6.67 8.96
N ASN A 151 12.92 7.66 9.42
CA ASN A 151 13.12 7.94 10.84
C ASN A 151 12.18 9.00 11.42
N ALA A 152 11.20 9.48 10.66
CA ALA A 152 10.31 10.56 11.08
C ALA A 152 9.47 10.24 12.33
N GLY A 153 9.30 8.97 12.67
CA GLY A 153 8.61 8.53 13.88
C GLY A 153 9.49 8.44 15.13
N ARG A 154 10.82 8.52 15.00
CA ARG A 154 11.75 8.44 16.14
C ARG A 154 11.82 9.80 16.84
N SER A 155 11.05 9.96 17.87
CA SER A 155 10.95 11.20 18.67
C SER A 155 10.93 10.86 20.14
N GLU A 156 11.01 11.89 20.98
CA GLU A 156 10.65 11.77 22.39
C GLU A 156 9.15 11.40 22.52
N SER A 157 8.69 11.07 23.73
CA SER A 157 7.29 10.74 24.00
C SER A 157 6.33 11.77 23.40
N LEU A 158 5.43 11.29 22.53
CA LEU A 158 4.45 12.12 21.85
C LEU A 158 3.10 12.11 22.59
N SER A 159 2.45 13.27 22.63
CA SER A 159 1.06 13.39 23.07
C SER A 159 0.07 13.13 21.94
N LEU A 160 0.41 13.53 20.71
CA LEU A 160 -0.40 13.33 19.53
C LEU A 160 0.49 13.20 18.29
N LEU A 161 0.28 12.13 17.53
CA LEU A 161 0.81 11.95 16.17
C LEU A 161 -0.31 12.14 15.14
N ILE A 162 -0.05 12.93 14.12
CA ILE A 162 -0.96 13.13 13.00
C ILE A 162 -0.27 12.66 11.73
N ILE A 163 -0.92 11.75 10.99
CA ILE A 163 -0.50 11.33 9.66
C ILE A 163 -1.59 11.73 8.67
N ASP A 164 -1.41 12.88 8.03
CA ASP A 164 -2.36 13.43 7.05
C ASP A 164 -2.08 12.89 5.65
N GLU A 165 -3.12 12.49 4.91
CA GLU A 165 -3.06 11.83 3.61
C GLU A 165 -2.19 10.55 3.64
N ALA A 166 -2.41 9.73 4.66
CA ALA A 166 -1.58 8.58 5.04
C ALA A 166 -1.43 7.52 3.94
N ALA A 167 -2.43 7.32 3.09
CA ALA A 167 -2.36 6.37 1.98
C ALA A 167 -1.24 6.69 0.98
N ALA A 168 -0.86 7.97 0.87
CA ALA A 168 0.19 8.45 -0.04
C ALA A 168 1.51 8.77 0.68
N VAL A 169 1.62 8.53 1.99
CA VAL A 169 2.85 8.77 2.76
C VAL A 169 3.84 7.65 2.47
N ARG A 170 4.97 8.02 1.87
CA ARG A 170 6.12 7.12 1.73
C ARG A 170 6.66 6.80 3.13
N TRP A 171 7.07 5.58 3.38
CA TRP A 171 7.61 5.13 4.66
C TRP A 171 6.58 5.02 5.81
N ALA A 172 5.27 5.00 5.50
CA ALA A 172 4.23 5.02 6.54
C ALA A 172 4.34 3.84 7.52
N ASN A 173 4.75 2.65 7.07
CA ASN A 173 5.01 1.49 7.93
C ASN A 173 6.17 1.76 8.90
N GLN A 174 7.30 2.24 8.40
CA GLN A 174 8.50 2.53 9.18
C GLN A 174 8.25 3.67 10.16
N ILE A 175 7.56 4.72 9.70
CA ILE A 175 7.13 5.84 10.54
C ILE A 175 6.26 5.34 11.70
N TRP A 176 5.29 4.48 11.41
CA TRP A 176 4.42 3.91 12.44
C TRP A 176 5.20 3.00 13.42
N ALA A 177 6.04 2.10 12.89
CA ALA A 177 6.88 1.23 13.73
C ALA A 177 7.80 2.04 14.66
N ALA A 178 8.34 3.16 14.18
CA ALA A 178 9.17 4.07 14.98
C ALA A 178 8.37 4.91 15.99
N ALA A 179 7.14 5.32 15.62
CA ALA A 179 6.31 6.22 16.44
C ALA A 179 5.47 5.48 17.48
N ALA A 180 5.01 4.27 17.22
CA ALA A 180 4.14 3.52 18.14
C ALA A 180 4.71 3.39 19.56
N PRO A 181 6.02 3.10 19.76
CA PRO A 181 6.61 3.09 21.11
C PRO A 181 6.56 4.46 21.79
N THR A 182 6.68 5.58 21.06
CA THR A 182 6.66 6.94 21.63
C THR A 182 5.28 7.33 22.16
N LEU A 183 4.23 6.65 21.70
CA LEU A 183 2.84 6.83 22.14
C LEU A 183 2.46 5.91 23.31
N ALA A 184 3.34 4.97 23.71
CA ALA A 184 3.04 3.99 24.76
C ALA A 184 2.70 4.61 26.11
N THR A 185 3.24 5.81 26.43
CA THR A 185 3.02 6.55 27.67
C THR A 185 1.67 7.27 27.75
N GLY A 186 0.73 6.98 26.84
CA GLY A 186 -0.62 7.57 26.84
C GLY A 186 -0.90 8.51 25.67
N GLY A 187 0.01 8.63 24.72
CA GLY A 187 -0.17 9.44 23.50
C GLY A 187 -1.25 8.89 22.57
N SER A 188 -1.72 9.73 21.66
CA SER A 188 -2.80 9.47 20.70
C SER A 188 -2.28 9.53 19.26
N CYS A 189 -3.00 8.90 18.32
CA CYS A 189 -2.70 9.00 16.90
C CYS A 189 -3.98 9.25 16.08
N ILE A 190 -3.88 10.15 15.11
CA ILE A 190 -4.93 10.41 14.12
C ILE A 190 -4.34 10.18 12.73
N ILE A 191 -4.87 9.19 12.03
CA ILE A 191 -4.52 8.87 10.65
C ILE A 191 -5.72 9.20 9.77
N ASN A 192 -5.54 10.00 8.72
CA ASN A 192 -6.63 10.28 7.79
C ASN A 192 -6.16 10.31 6.34
N SER A 193 -6.99 9.79 5.45
CA SER A 193 -6.73 9.78 4.00
C SER A 193 -8.00 9.54 3.17
N THR A 194 -7.93 9.86 1.86
CA THR A 194 -8.67 9.13 0.83
C THR A 194 -7.93 7.82 0.53
N PRO A 195 -8.57 6.77 -0.02
CA PRO A 195 -7.89 5.52 -0.36
C PRO A 195 -6.91 5.70 -1.53
N LEU A 196 -5.91 4.84 -1.60
CA LEU A 196 -4.95 4.79 -2.70
C LEU A 196 -4.55 3.33 -2.98
N GLY A 197 -5.51 2.54 -3.46
CA GLY A 197 -5.30 1.11 -3.72
C GLY A 197 -5.31 0.26 -2.44
N ILE A 198 -5.16 -1.04 -2.65
CA ILE A 198 -5.09 -2.07 -1.62
C ILE A 198 -3.61 -2.31 -1.23
N GLY A 199 -3.37 -2.86 -0.04
CA GLY A 199 -2.09 -3.42 0.40
C GLY A 199 -1.13 -2.47 1.11
N GLY A 200 -1.27 -1.14 1.02
CA GLY A 200 -0.42 -0.19 1.74
C GLY A 200 -0.73 -0.12 3.24
N PHE A 201 0.15 0.56 4.00
CA PHE A 201 -0.01 0.78 5.45
C PHE A 201 -1.42 1.22 5.83
N TYR A 202 -1.95 2.22 5.12
CA TYR A 202 -3.25 2.80 5.43
C TYR A 202 -4.40 1.79 5.21
N HIS A 203 -4.38 1.07 4.08
CA HIS A 203 -5.38 0.03 3.80
C HIS A 203 -5.33 -1.09 4.85
N LYS A 204 -4.13 -1.63 5.14
CA LYS A 204 -3.98 -2.69 6.15
C LYS A 204 -4.48 -2.23 7.51
N THR A 205 -4.04 -1.04 7.97
CA THR A 205 -4.49 -0.49 9.26
C THR A 205 -5.99 -0.30 9.31
N TRP A 206 -6.62 0.10 8.18
CA TRP A 206 -8.07 0.24 8.05
C TRP A 206 -8.80 -1.11 8.17
N VAL A 207 -8.35 -2.12 7.43
CA VAL A 207 -8.96 -3.48 7.48
C VAL A 207 -8.80 -4.09 8.87
N ASP A 208 -7.60 -4.02 9.44
CA ASP A 208 -7.33 -4.51 10.80
C ASP A 208 -8.21 -3.79 11.85
N ALA A 209 -8.48 -2.49 11.66
CA ALA A 209 -9.37 -1.74 12.54
C ALA A 209 -10.84 -2.20 12.43
N LEU A 210 -11.33 -2.46 11.21
CA LEU A 210 -12.68 -3.00 10.99
C LEU A 210 -12.85 -4.41 11.60
N GLN A 211 -11.78 -5.20 11.60
CA GLN A 211 -11.75 -6.55 12.18
C GLN A 211 -11.42 -6.56 13.68
N HIS A 212 -11.23 -5.40 14.30
CA HIS A 212 -10.75 -5.26 15.69
C HIS A 212 -9.41 -5.95 15.96
N ALA A 213 -8.58 -6.12 14.92
CA ALA A 213 -7.25 -6.72 15.02
C ALA A 213 -6.16 -5.72 15.46
N ASN A 214 -6.48 -4.42 15.48
CA ASN A 214 -5.64 -3.36 16.03
C ASN A 214 -6.44 -2.44 16.97
N ASN A 215 -5.77 -1.44 17.56
CA ASN A 215 -6.37 -0.51 18.52
C ASN A 215 -6.97 0.75 17.88
N PHE A 216 -7.04 0.84 16.56
CA PHE A 216 -7.61 1.99 15.88
C PHE A 216 -9.14 1.92 15.83
N THR A 217 -9.78 3.07 16.08
CA THR A 217 -11.21 3.28 15.85
C THR A 217 -11.40 3.72 14.40
N PRO A 218 -12.07 2.90 13.54
CA PRO A 218 -12.31 3.25 12.15
C PRO A 218 -13.47 4.24 12.04
N ILE A 219 -13.25 5.33 11.31
CA ILE A 219 -14.25 6.38 11.04
C ILE A 219 -14.38 6.54 9.53
N ARG A 220 -15.54 6.19 8.96
CA ARG A 220 -15.83 6.37 7.54
C ARG A 220 -16.67 7.63 7.32
N LEU A 221 -16.23 8.49 6.40
CA LEU A 221 -16.92 9.74 6.05
C LEU A 221 -17.21 9.77 4.54
N PRO A 222 -18.31 9.15 4.10
CA PRO A 222 -18.75 9.21 2.72
C PRO A 222 -19.23 10.61 2.34
N TRP A 223 -19.24 10.90 1.05
CA TRP A 223 -19.53 12.22 0.50
C TRP A 223 -20.90 12.77 0.91
N ASN A 224 -21.90 11.91 1.04
CA ASN A 224 -23.29 12.26 1.37
C ASN A 224 -23.52 12.68 2.84
N MET A 225 -22.51 12.56 3.69
CA MET A 225 -22.53 13.16 5.03
C MET A 225 -22.34 14.68 5.00
N HIS A 226 -21.81 15.23 3.89
CA HIS A 226 -21.64 16.67 3.76
C HIS A 226 -22.97 17.32 3.35
N PRO A 227 -23.50 18.27 4.12
CA PRO A 227 -24.86 18.79 3.89
C PRO A 227 -25.04 19.51 2.54
N ASP A 228 -23.95 20.04 1.96
CA ASP A 228 -24.00 20.75 0.68
C ASP A 228 -23.76 19.82 -0.53
N ARG A 229 -23.84 18.49 -0.34
CA ARG A 229 -23.59 17.49 -1.40
C ARG A 229 -24.81 16.60 -1.58
N ASP A 230 -25.38 16.66 -2.76
CA ASP A 230 -26.49 15.84 -3.21
C ASP A 230 -26.08 14.91 -4.37
N LEU A 231 -27.02 14.14 -4.90
CA LEU A 231 -26.77 13.25 -6.04
C LEU A 231 -26.31 14.01 -7.28
N LYS A 232 -26.83 15.23 -7.51
CA LYS A 232 -26.44 16.05 -8.64
C LYS A 232 -24.96 16.45 -8.53
N TRP A 233 -24.53 16.89 -7.35
CA TRP A 233 -23.13 17.16 -7.08
C TRP A 233 -22.25 15.92 -7.35
N TYR A 234 -22.72 14.73 -6.91
CA TYR A 234 -22.00 13.48 -7.14
C TYR A 234 -21.83 13.16 -8.63
N GLU A 235 -22.91 13.23 -9.40
CA GLU A 235 -22.91 12.97 -10.84
C GLU A 235 -22.00 13.94 -11.61
N GLU A 236 -22.04 15.24 -11.27
CA GLU A 236 -21.16 16.25 -11.85
C GLU A 236 -19.68 15.96 -11.54
N MET A 237 -19.37 15.61 -10.30
CA MET A 237 -18.01 15.26 -9.90
C MET A 237 -17.53 13.94 -10.52
N ALA A 238 -18.37 12.92 -10.58
CA ALA A 238 -18.06 11.64 -11.21
C ALA A 238 -17.77 11.81 -12.70
N LYS A 239 -18.54 12.63 -13.40
CA LYS A 239 -18.31 12.99 -14.80
C LYS A 239 -17.00 13.74 -15.01
N ALA A 240 -16.65 14.64 -14.09
CA ALA A 240 -15.43 15.45 -14.18
C ALA A 240 -14.16 14.64 -13.88
N LEU A 241 -14.21 13.69 -12.93
CA LEU A 241 -13.06 12.94 -12.43
C LEU A 241 -12.82 11.63 -13.19
N GLY A 242 -13.88 11.04 -13.75
CA GLY A 242 -13.88 9.70 -14.30
C GLY A 242 -13.88 8.60 -13.21
N PRO A 243 -14.16 7.33 -13.59
CA PRO A 243 -14.49 6.26 -12.63
C PRO A 243 -13.43 6.05 -11.53
N LYS A 244 -12.17 5.90 -11.91
CA LYS A 244 -11.07 5.62 -10.97
C LYS A 244 -10.88 6.72 -9.92
N ARG A 245 -10.87 7.99 -10.34
CA ARG A 245 -10.71 9.11 -9.41
C ARG A 245 -11.96 9.34 -8.58
N THR A 246 -13.14 9.06 -9.11
CA THR A 246 -14.39 9.10 -8.34
C THR A 246 -14.33 8.08 -7.21
N ALA A 247 -13.98 6.84 -7.51
CA ALA A 247 -13.80 5.79 -6.51
C ALA A 247 -12.79 6.21 -5.41
N GLN A 248 -11.66 6.78 -5.80
CA GLN A 248 -10.61 7.24 -4.87
C GLN A 248 -11.05 8.45 -4.05
N GLU A 249 -11.52 9.51 -4.70
CA GLU A 249 -11.64 10.82 -4.05
C GLU A 249 -13.05 11.07 -3.46
N ILE A 250 -14.05 10.34 -3.95
CA ILE A 250 -15.45 10.53 -3.59
C ILE A 250 -16.01 9.33 -2.82
N ASP A 251 -15.90 8.11 -3.38
CA ASP A 251 -16.56 6.92 -2.82
C ASP A 251 -15.81 6.31 -1.64
N GLY A 252 -14.51 6.58 -1.55
CA GLY A 252 -13.67 5.97 -0.52
C GLY A 252 -13.47 4.47 -0.77
N ASP A 253 -13.38 4.08 -2.05
CA ASP A 253 -13.19 2.70 -2.47
C ASP A 253 -11.71 2.40 -2.71
N PHE A 254 -11.17 1.46 -1.96
CA PHE A 254 -9.78 1.02 -2.09
C PHE A 254 -9.55 0.21 -3.36
N LEU A 255 -10.49 -0.65 -3.73
CA LEU A 255 -10.36 -1.56 -4.88
C LEU A 255 -10.17 -0.78 -6.18
N SER A 256 -11.08 0.11 -6.47
CA SER A 256 -11.08 0.87 -7.73
C SER A 256 -10.12 2.07 -7.75
N SER A 257 -9.49 2.40 -6.62
CA SER A 257 -8.61 3.58 -6.50
C SER A 257 -7.16 3.32 -6.87
N GLY A 258 -6.71 2.05 -6.94
CA GLY A 258 -5.34 1.65 -7.22
C GLY A 258 -4.92 1.79 -8.69
N ASN A 259 -3.61 1.84 -8.95
CA ASN A 259 -3.02 1.69 -10.29
C ASN A 259 -2.59 0.24 -10.52
N THR A 260 -3.48 -0.71 -10.19
CA THR A 260 -3.21 -2.14 -10.28
C THR A 260 -3.04 -2.59 -11.73
N VAL A 261 -2.16 -3.55 -11.93
CA VAL A 261 -1.95 -4.19 -13.24
C VAL A 261 -3.18 -5.00 -13.62
N PHE A 262 -3.71 -5.76 -12.67
CA PHE A 262 -4.94 -6.53 -12.83
C PHE A 262 -6.15 -5.70 -12.41
N ASN A 263 -7.27 -5.86 -13.13
CA ASN A 263 -8.51 -5.20 -12.74
C ASN A 263 -9.01 -5.79 -11.41
N PRO A 264 -9.26 -4.99 -10.39
CA PRO A 264 -9.73 -5.48 -9.09
C PRO A 264 -11.04 -6.28 -9.14
N ALA A 265 -11.92 -5.99 -10.10
CA ALA A 265 -13.17 -6.75 -10.26
C ALA A 265 -12.91 -8.19 -10.74
N ASP A 266 -11.94 -8.37 -11.66
CA ASP A 266 -11.55 -9.68 -12.15
C ASP A 266 -10.86 -10.49 -11.06
N ILE A 267 -9.99 -9.85 -10.27
CA ILE A 267 -9.35 -10.50 -9.10
C ILE A 267 -10.37 -10.86 -8.03
N LYS A 268 -11.39 -10.03 -7.81
CA LYS A 268 -12.48 -10.34 -6.88
C LYS A 268 -13.31 -11.55 -7.35
N ALA A 269 -13.58 -11.65 -8.64
CA ALA A 269 -14.26 -12.82 -9.22
C ALA A 269 -13.45 -14.10 -9.01
N ILE A 270 -12.12 -14.06 -9.19
CA ILE A 270 -11.22 -15.19 -8.87
C ILE A 270 -11.31 -15.52 -7.39
N GLU A 271 -11.19 -14.53 -6.49
CA GLU A 271 -11.25 -14.72 -5.05
C GLU A 271 -12.55 -15.39 -4.60
N ASP A 272 -13.68 -14.97 -5.15
CA ASP A 272 -15.00 -15.52 -4.82
C ASP A 272 -15.15 -16.98 -5.27
N CYS A 273 -14.44 -17.41 -6.34
CA CYS A 273 -14.43 -18.78 -6.84
C CYS A 273 -13.41 -19.69 -6.14
N LEU A 274 -12.48 -19.19 -5.32
CA LEU A 274 -11.42 -20.02 -4.70
C LEU A 274 -12.00 -21.17 -3.83
N THR A 275 -13.16 -20.98 -3.20
CA THR A 275 -13.82 -22.00 -2.38
C THR A 275 -14.35 -23.20 -3.20
N ASP A 276 -14.56 -23.02 -4.49
CA ASP A 276 -15.05 -24.06 -5.41
C ASP A 276 -13.92 -25.01 -5.81
N TYR A 277 -12.67 -24.67 -5.51
CA TYR A 277 -11.49 -25.45 -5.86
C TYR A 277 -10.78 -25.98 -4.61
N PRO A 278 -11.23 -27.10 -4.02
CA PRO A 278 -10.61 -27.66 -2.83
C PRO A 278 -9.17 -28.13 -3.16
N THR A 279 -8.27 -27.89 -2.22
CA THR A 279 -6.90 -28.40 -2.32
C THR A 279 -6.92 -29.92 -2.05
N LEU A 280 -6.47 -30.72 -3.04
CA LEU A 280 -6.39 -32.18 -2.91
C LEU A 280 -5.22 -32.60 -2.02
N GLN A 281 -4.07 -31.92 -2.16
CA GLN A 281 -2.87 -32.24 -1.40
C GLN A 281 -2.10 -30.96 -1.04
N THR A 282 -1.52 -30.94 0.18
CA THR A 282 -0.58 -29.91 0.63
C THR A 282 0.71 -30.53 1.12
N ARG A 283 1.86 -29.88 0.82
CA ARG A 283 3.18 -30.24 1.34
C ARG A 283 3.92 -28.98 1.79
N PHE A 284 5.02 -29.15 2.50
CA PHE A 284 5.86 -28.04 2.98
C PHE A 284 5.11 -26.96 3.77
N GLY A 285 4.23 -27.40 4.70
CA GLY A 285 3.44 -26.47 5.53
C GLY A 285 2.44 -25.60 4.75
N GLY A 286 1.96 -26.08 3.58
CA GLY A 286 1.03 -25.34 2.72
C GLY A 286 1.68 -24.54 1.59
N ALA A 287 3.01 -24.56 1.49
CA ALA A 287 3.74 -23.90 0.39
C ALA A 287 3.46 -24.57 -0.97
N TYR A 288 3.34 -25.90 -1.00
CA TYR A 288 2.87 -26.64 -2.17
C TYR A 288 1.39 -26.95 -2.01
N ARG A 289 0.62 -26.72 -3.06
CA ARG A 289 -0.80 -27.02 -3.15
C ARG A 289 -1.11 -27.64 -4.49
N GLU A 290 -1.94 -28.67 -4.44
CA GLU A 290 -2.42 -29.38 -5.60
C GLU A 290 -3.95 -29.34 -5.64
N PHE A 291 -4.50 -28.96 -6.77
CA PHE A 291 -5.94 -28.77 -6.97
C PHE A 291 -6.55 -29.84 -7.86
N LYS A 292 -5.75 -30.46 -8.75
CA LYS A 292 -6.23 -31.46 -9.69
C LYS A 292 -5.13 -32.45 -10.06
N ASP A 293 -5.46 -33.74 -10.05
CA ASP A 293 -4.55 -34.79 -10.50
C ASP A 293 -4.30 -34.68 -12.03
N PRO A 294 -3.12 -35.13 -12.51
CA PRO A 294 -2.84 -35.14 -13.95
C PRO A 294 -3.72 -36.12 -14.73
N ASP A 295 -4.16 -35.69 -15.90
CA ASP A 295 -4.73 -36.58 -16.94
C ASP A 295 -3.60 -37.04 -17.85
N ILE A 296 -3.48 -38.35 -18.10
CA ILE A 296 -2.40 -38.96 -18.92
C ILE A 296 -2.37 -38.46 -20.37
N ASN A 297 -3.49 -37.95 -20.87
CA ASN A 297 -3.60 -37.46 -22.25
C ASN A 297 -3.41 -35.93 -22.36
N GLU A 298 -3.13 -35.26 -21.25
CA GLU A 298 -3.01 -33.79 -21.22
C GLU A 298 -1.56 -33.32 -21.20
N LEU A 299 -1.32 -32.15 -21.77
CA LEU A 299 -0.03 -31.47 -21.77
C LEU A 299 0.00 -30.42 -20.68
N TYR A 300 1.11 -30.42 -19.95
CA TYR A 300 1.31 -29.50 -18.82
C TYR A 300 2.52 -28.61 -19.03
N PHE A 301 2.44 -27.42 -18.44
CA PHE A 301 3.45 -26.39 -18.54
C PHE A 301 3.73 -25.85 -17.12
N ILE A 302 5.00 -25.66 -16.79
CA ILE A 302 5.43 -25.14 -15.50
C ILE A 302 6.42 -24.01 -15.74
N GLY A 303 6.01 -22.80 -15.39
CA GLY A 303 6.88 -21.64 -15.25
C GLY A 303 7.27 -21.48 -13.79
N ALA A 304 8.53 -21.17 -13.55
CA ALA A 304 9.06 -21.06 -12.19
C ALA A 304 9.91 -19.82 -12.03
N ASP A 305 9.70 -19.10 -10.94
CA ASP A 305 10.57 -18.05 -10.42
C ASP A 305 11.50 -18.62 -9.35
N CYS A 306 12.76 -18.24 -9.38
CA CYS A 306 13.82 -18.87 -8.57
C CYS A 306 14.42 -17.87 -7.60
N ALA A 307 14.38 -18.18 -6.30
CA ALA A 307 15.02 -17.41 -5.23
C ALA A 307 16.05 -18.24 -4.46
N THR A 308 16.96 -17.57 -3.74
CA THR A 308 18.03 -18.24 -2.96
C THR A 308 17.50 -19.10 -1.81
N GLY A 309 16.26 -18.93 -1.39
CA GLY A 309 15.69 -19.51 -0.18
C GLY A 309 16.20 -18.90 1.13
N ARG A 310 17.09 -17.92 1.08
CA ARG A 310 17.70 -17.24 2.25
C ARG A 310 17.34 -15.76 2.38
N GLY A 311 16.89 -15.13 1.31
CA GLY A 311 16.48 -13.71 1.26
C GLY A 311 15.01 -13.49 1.61
N ALA A 312 14.49 -12.33 1.24
CA ALA A 312 13.09 -11.99 1.36
C ALA A 312 12.21 -12.65 0.28
N ASP A 313 12.79 -12.95 -0.89
CA ASP A 313 12.08 -13.48 -2.05
C ASP A 313 11.80 -14.99 -1.89
N PHE A 314 10.70 -15.44 -2.48
CA PHE A 314 10.27 -16.83 -2.47
C PHE A 314 10.56 -17.48 -3.83
N SER A 315 10.89 -18.78 -3.83
CA SER A 315 10.78 -19.56 -5.05
C SER A 315 9.31 -19.93 -5.28
N SER A 316 8.84 -19.78 -6.51
CA SER A 316 7.47 -20.10 -6.88
C SER A 316 7.39 -20.85 -8.19
N PHE A 317 6.40 -21.72 -8.35
CA PHE A 317 6.01 -22.26 -9.65
C PHE A 317 4.50 -22.44 -9.76
N THR A 318 4.03 -22.46 -11.00
CA THR A 318 2.65 -22.79 -11.33
C THR A 318 2.64 -23.85 -12.42
N CYS A 319 1.84 -24.90 -12.23
CA CYS A 319 1.54 -25.93 -13.21
C CYS A 319 0.16 -25.69 -13.80
N MET A 320 0.07 -25.49 -15.11
CA MET A 320 -1.19 -25.37 -15.87
C MET A 320 -1.24 -26.38 -17.01
N ASP A 321 -2.46 -26.78 -17.36
CA ASP A 321 -2.70 -27.52 -18.61
C ASP A 321 -2.72 -26.58 -19.84
N ARG A 322 -2.88 -27.14 -21.02
CA ARG A 322 -2.96 -26.36 -22.28
C ARG A 322 -4.13 -25.39 -22.33
N TRP A 323 -5.16 -25.63 -21.54
CA TRP A 323 -6.38 -24.82 -21.53
C TRP A 323 -6.28 -23.66 -20.54
N GLY A 324 -5.23 -23.63 -19.72
CA GLY A 324 -4.98 -22.59 -18.71
C GLY A 324 -5.61 -22.87 -17.36
N GLU A 325 -6.03 -24.11 -17.10
CA GLU A 325 -6.47 -24.53 -15.78
C GLU A 325 -5.26 -24.82 -14.90
N GLU A 326 -5.24 -24.24 -13.71
CA GLU A 326 -4.19 -24.43 -12.72
C GLU A 326 -4.38 -25.76 -11.98
N HIS A 327 -3.33 -26.59 -11.97
CA HIS A 327 -3.34 -27.92 -11.35
C HIS A 327 -2.54 -27.99 -10.05
N ALA A 328 -1.38 -27.33 -9.99
CA ALA A 328 -0.54 -27.29 -8.81
C ALA A 328 0.27 -25.99 -8.73
N VAL A 329 0.56 -25.56 -7.53
CA VAL A 329 1.37 -24.35 -7.25
C VAL A 329 2.33 -24.62 -6.12
N PHE A 330 3.41 -23.85 -6.10
CA PHE A 330 4.35 -23.77 -4.99
C PHE A 330 4.75 -22.32 -4.77
N LYS A 331 4.80 -21.90 -3.50
CA LYS A 331 5.44 -20.67 -3.09
C LYS A 331 6.07 -20.88 -1.72
N GLY A 332 7.40 -20.85 -1.67
CA GLY A 332 8.10 -21.13 -0.41
C GLY A 332 9.58 -20.81 -0.45
N LYS A 333 10.19 -20.76 0.74
CA LYS A 333 11.63 -20.62 0.90
C LYS A 333 12.24 -22.01 1.00
N ILE A 334 12.96 -22.42 -0.03
CA ILE A 334 13.58 -23.74 -0.14
C ILE A 334 14.97 -23.60 -0.78
N PRO A 335 16.01 -24.36 -0.35
CA PRO A 335 17.30 -24.37 -1.02
C PRO A 335 17.20 -24.76 -2.48
N LEU A 336 18.04 -24.14 -3.35
CA LEU A 336 17.97 -24.30 -4.81
C LEU A 336 18.08 -25.73 -5.30
N ASP A 337 18.92 -26.55 -4.69
CA ASP A 337 19.07 -27.99 -5.00
C ASP A 337 17.77 -28.76 -4.74
N LYS A 338 17.10 -28.46 -3.61
CA LYS A 338 15.81 -29.07 -3.28
C LYS A 338 14.68 -28.54 -4.16
N TYR A 339 14.78 -27.27 -4.58
CA TYR A 339 13.81 -26.66 -5.46
C TYR A 339 13.90 -27.26 -6.88
N ALA A 340 15.12 -27.45 -7.41
CA ALA A 340 15.33 -28.12 -8.68
C ALA A 340 14.74 -29.54 -8.69
N LYS A 341 15.03 -30.30 -7.61
CA LYS A 341 14.44 -31.64 -7.46
C LYS A 341 12.92 -31.63 -7.38
N LEU A 342 12.34 -30.70 -6.62
CA LEU A 342 10.87 -30.55 -6.54
C LEU A 342 10.26 -30.26 -7.92
N LEU A 343 10.89 -29.37 -8.69
CA LEU A 343 10.43 -29.07 -10.05
C LEU A 343 10.49 -30.29 -10.96
N GLY A 344 11.58 -31.08 -10.88
CA GLY A 344 11.73 -32.34 -11.61
C GLY A 344 10.65 -33.35 -11.24
N ASP A 345 10.47 -33.61 -9.94
CA ASP A 345 9.47 -34.55 -9.40
C ASP A 345 8.02 -34.16 -9.83
N ILE A 346 7.71 -32.86 -9.75
CA ILE A 346 6.38 -32.37 -10.18
C ILE A 346 6.23 -32.41 -11.70
N GLY A 347 7.28 -32.04 -12.44
CA GLY A 347 7.27 -32.14 -13.89
C GLY A 347 7.02 -33.57 -14.39
N GLU A 348 7.69 -34.56 -13.74
CA GLU A 348 7.48 -35.98 -14.02
C GLU A 348 6.04 -36.42 -13.70
N LYS A 349 5.52 -36.03 -12.52
CA LYS A 349 4.14 -36.31 -12.13
C LYS A 349 3.14 -35.80 -13.15
N TYR A 350 3.35 -34.60 -13.70
CA TYR A 350 2.48 -33.97 -14.70
C TYR A 350 2.98 -34.30 -16.14
N ASN A 351 3.14 -35.56 -16.47
CA ASN A 351 3.44 -36.10 -17.81
C ASN A 351 4.70 -35.50 -18.44
N TYR A 352 5.75 -35.31 -17.66
CA TYR A 352 6.94 -34.57 -18.06
C TYR A 352 6.60 -33.19 -18.62
N ALA A 353 5.94 -32.38 -17.80
CA ALA A 353 5.53 -31.03 -18.14
C ALA A 353 6.68 -30.22 -18.75
N CYS A 354 6.36 -29.32 -19.69
CA CYS A 354 7.35 -28.39 -20.22
C CYS A 354 7.79 -27.43 -19.09
N LEU A 355 9.04 -27.58 -18.59
CA LEU A 355 9.60 -26.77 -17.51
C LEU A 355 10.31 -25.54 -18.06
N ALA A 356 9.92 -24.35 -17.59
CA ALA A 356 10.56 -23.08 -17.90
C ALA A 356 10.98 -22.33 -16.60
N PRO A 357 12.03 -22.78 -15.91
CA PRO A 357 12.60 -22.00 -14.81
C PRO A 357 13.17 -20.69 -15.35
N GLU A 358 12.97 -19.58 -14.63
CA GLU A 358 13.68 -18.34 -14.94
C GLU A 358 15.19 -18.55 -14.76
N THR A 359 15.98 -18.15 -15.78
CA THR A 359 17.42 -18.41 -15.80
C THR A 359 18.29 -17.21 -15.51
N ASN A 360 17.70 -16.09 -15.10
CA ASN A 360 18.46 -14.95 -14.69
C ASN A 360 19.17 -15.26 -13.36
N ASP A 361 20.44 -14.84 -13.25
CA ASP A 361 21.26 -14.96 -12.05
C ASP A 361 21.21 -16.37 -11.39
N ILE A 362 20.45 -16.52 -10.33
CA ILE A 362 20.39 -17.74 -9.49
C ILE A 362 19.64 -18.87 -10.19
N GLY A 363 18.66 -18.55 -11.00
CA GLY A 363 17.83 -19.57 -11.67
C GLY A 363 18.60 -20.45 -12.66
N MET A 364 19.76 -19.98 -13.13
CA MET A 364 20.65 -20.81 -13.94
C MET A 364 21.10 -22.08 -13.19
N ALA A 365 21.31 -22.01 -11.87
CA ALA A 365 21.70 -23.18 -11.07
C ALA A 365 20.57 -24.24 -11.04
N VAL A 366 19.32 -23.82 -10.95
CA VAL A 366 18.14 -24.71 -11.01
C VAL A 366 18.06 -25.39 -12.38
N THR A 367 18.24 -24.61 -13.43
CA THR A 367 18.18 -25.12 -14.82
C THR A 367 19.30 -26.11 -15.11
N LEU A 368 20.52 -25.85 -14.65
CA LEU A 368 21.66 -26.77 -14.80
C LEU A 368 21.43 -28.08 -14.02
N ALA A 369 20.89 -28.01 -12.80
CA ALA A 369 20.57 -29.21 -12.02
C ALA A 369 19.52 -30.09 -12.74
N LEU A 370 18.51 -29.49 -13.35
CA LEU A 370 17.52 -30.22 -14.14
C LEU A 370 18.13 -30.85 -15.43
N GLN A 371 19.13 -30.20 -16.04
CA GLN A 371 19.87 -30.78 -17.16
C GLN A 371 20.77 -31.94 -16.72
N ASP A 372 21.45 -31.82 -15.56
CA ASP A 372 22.30 -32.87 -15.00
C ASP A 372 21.45 -34.11 -14.63
N GLU A 373 20.21 -33.92 -14.19
CA GLU A 373 19.22 -34.98 -13.98
C GLU A 373 18.60 -35.50 -15.29
N ALA A 374 19.02 -34.96 -16.44
CA ALA A 374 18.52 -35.31 -17.77
C ALA A 374 17.00 -35.16 -17.93
N TYR A 375 16.40 -34.12 -17.32
CA TYR A 375 14.99 -33.85 -17.47
C TYR A 375 14.63 -33.61 -18.96
N PRO A 376 13.66 -34.37 -19.52
CA PRO A 376 13.54 -34.48 -20.98
C PRO A 376 12.87 -33.29 -21.67
N ASN A 377 12.07 -32.49 -20.95
CA ASN A 377 11.19 -31.46 -21.54
C ASN A 377 11.45 -30.06 -20.95
N LEU A 378 12.68 -29.57 -21.08
CA LEU A 378 13.02 -28.19 -20.74
C LEU A 378 12.66 -27.21 -21.85
N TYR A 379 12.14 -26.05 -21.48
CA TYR A 379 11.95 -24.92 -22.38
C TYR A 379 13.30 -24.27 -22.72
N TYR A 380 13.42 -23.73 -23.92
CA TYR A 380 14.64 -23.02 -24.37
C TYR A 380 14.29 -21.63 -24.90
N SER A 381 14.81 -20.60 -24.25
CA SER A 381 14.77 -19.21 -24.75
C SER A 381 15.76 -19.01 -25.89
N THR A 382 15.40 -18.20 -26.89
CA THR A 382 16.29 -17.84 -28.00
C THR A 382 16.89 -16.46 -27.76
N LYS A 383 18.21 -16.36 -27.73
CA LYS A 383 18.98 -15.12 -27.64
C LYS A 383 19.68 -14.82 -28.95
N LEU A 384 19.46 -13.62 -29.51
CA LEU A 384 20.18 -13.14 -30.68
C LEU A 384 21.50 -12.49 -30.27
N ILE A 385 22.62 -13.08 -30.65
CA ILE A 385 23.96 -12.52 -30.40
C ILE A 385 24.42 -11.81 -31.68
N LYS A 386 24.69 -10.49 -31.56
CA LYS A 386 25.34 -9.70 -32.60
C LYS A 386 26.81 -9.49 -32.25
N GLU A 387 27.70 -10.19 -32.94
CA GLU A 387 29.13 -9.87 -32.89
C GLU A 387 29.51 -8.81 -33.95
N LYS A 388 30.48 -7.95 -33.62
CA LYS A 388 30.91 -6.83 -34.49
C LYS A 388 31.33 -7.21 -35.92
N HIS A 389 31.61 -8.50 -36.16
CA HIS A 389 32.10 -9.02 -37.44
C HIS A 389 31.13 -9.95 -38.16
N MET A 390 29.91 -10.15 -37.65
CA MET A 390 28.92 -11.00 -38.29
C MET A 390 27.88 -10.21 -39.07
N SER A 391 27.64 -10.60 -40.31
CA SER A 391 26.62 -10.02 -41.20
C SER A 391 25.19 -10.39 -40.81
N LYS A 392 24.98 -11.48 -40.02
CA LYS A 392 23.70 -11.92 -39.49
C LYS A 392 23.86 -12.27 -37.99
N PRO A 393 22.87 -11.94 -37.12
CA PRO A 393 22.90 -12.35 -35.71
C PRO A 393 22.84 -13.91 -35.64
N ARG A 394 23.61 -14.47 -34.70
CA ARG A 394 23.54 -15.89 -34.36
C ARG A 394 22.45 -16.10 -33.31
N GLU A 395 21.64 -17.15 -33.47
CA GLU A 395 20.71 -17.59 -32.47
C GLU A 395 21.41 -18.56 -31.51
N GLU A 396 21.32 -18.23 -30.21
CA GLU A 396 21.75 -19.12 -29.14
C GLU A 396 20.54 -19.55 -28.33
N LYS A 397 20.43 -20.85 -28.09
CA LYS A 397 19.38 -21.44 -27.25
C LYS A 397 19.88 -21.51 -25.79
N ILE A 398 19.18 -20.85 -24.92
CA ILE A 398 19.45 -20.83 -23.48
C ILE A 398 18.37 -21.68 -22.81
N PRO A 399 18.74 -22.72 -22.02
CA PRO A 399 17.76 -23.54 -21.32
C PRO A 399 17.03 -22.72 -20.25
N GLY A 400 15.71 -22.90 -20.16
CA GLY A 400 14.81 -22.15 -19.29
C GLY A 400 14.33 -20.83 -19.91
N TRP A 401 13.68 -20.01 -19.07
CA TRP A 401 13.12 -18.72 -19.45
C TRP A 401 14.13 -17.60 -19.16
N LEU A 402 14.58 -16.90 -20.19
CA LEU A 402 15.46 -15.73 -20.04
C LEU A 402 14.62 -14.45 -19.95
N THR A 403 14.57 -13.83 -18.77
CA THR A 403 13.84 -12.58 -18.54
C THR A 403 14.62 -11.37 -19.00
N THR A 404 13.93 -10.48 -19.71
CA THR A 404 14.39 -9.14 -20.08
C THR A 404 13.31 -8.13 -19.70
N ASN A 405 13.66 -6.86 -19.51
CA ASN A 405 12.68 -5.80 -19.21
C ASN A 405 11.51 -5.78 -20.22
N LYS A 406 11.79 -6.09 -21.46
CA LYS A 406 10.79 -6.09 -22.53
C LYS A 406 9.83 -7.28 -22.45
N ASN A 407 10.35 -8.52 -22.31
CA ASN A 407 9.49 -9.69 -22.31
C ASN A 407 8.74 -9.84 -20.96
N ARG A 408 9.29 -9.35 -19.84
CA ARG A 408 8.60 -9.33 -18.56
C ARG A 408 7.27 -8.60 -18.64
N SER A 409 7.25 -7.36 -19.15
CA SER A 409 6.00 -6.61 -19.32
C SER A 409 5.01 -7.34 -20.26
N LEU A 410 5.50 -7.89 -21.37
CA LEU A 410 4.65 -8.59 -22.34
C LEU A 410 3.96 -9.82 -21.76
N ILE A 411 4.66 -10.65 -20.95
CA ILE A 411 4.03 -11.85 -20.38
C ILE A 411 3.05 -11.51 -19.26
N ILE A 412 3.31 -10.45 -18.50
CA ILE A 412 2.39 -9.95 -17.46
C ILE A 412 1.13 -9.37 -18.09
N GLU A 413 1.26 -8.54 -19.14
CA GLU A 413 0.12 -8.01 -19.90
C GLU A 413 -0.66 -9.16 -20.59
N GLY A 414 0.04 -10.22 -21.04
CA GLY A 414 -0.57 -11.42 -21.56
C GLY A 414 -1.43 -12.15 -20.50
N LEU A 415 -0.92 -12.31 -19.30
CA LEU A 415 -1.66 -12.90 -18.18
C LEU A 415 -2.87 -12.03 -17.78
N GLU A 416 -2.70 -10.71 -17.70
CA GLU A 416 -3.81 -9.79 -17.41
C GLU A 416 -4.94 -9.92 -18.43
N LYS A 417 -4.58 -9.94 -19.73
CA LYS A 417 -5.55 -10.10 -20.80
C LYS A 417 -6.31 -11.43 -20.70
N ASP A 418 -5.61 -12.51 -20.36
CA ASP A 418 -6.22 -13.84 -20.29
C ASP A 418 -7.12 -13.98 -19.06
N ILE A 419 -6.78 -13.34 -17.95
CA ILE A 419 -7.65 -13.24 -16.77
C ILE A 419 -8.92 -12.45 -17.11
N ARG A 420 -8.78 -11.29 -17.73
CA ARG A 420 -9.91 -10.45 -18.14
C ARG A 420 -10.84 -11.14 -19.14
N ASN A 421 -10.30 -12.01 -19.98
CA ASN A 421 -11.07 -12.79 -20.96
C ASN A 421 -11.54 -14.14 -20.45
N GLU A 422 -11.28 -14.48 -19.18
CA GLU A 422 -11.62 -15.77 -18.56
C GLU A 422 -10.95 -16.98 -19.28
N GLU A 423 -9.77 -16.75 -19.89
CA GLU A 423 -8.99 -17.78 -20.61
C GLU A 423 -8.04 -18.57 -19.68
N VAL A 424 -8.02 -18.26 -18.37
CA VAL A 424 -7.27 -18.98 -17.33
C VAL A 424 -8.14 -19.21 -16.11
N ILE A 425 -7.97 -20.36 -15.45
CA ILE A 425 -8.63 -20.72 -14.20
C ILE A 425 -7.57 -20.75 -13.11
N ILE A 426 -7.54 -19.72 -12.30
CA ILE A 426 -6.62 -19.56 -11.16
C ILE A 426 -7.28 -20.08 -9.90
N LYS A 427 -6.57 -20.92 -9.15
CA LYS A 427 -7.05 -21.57 -7.93
C LYS A 427 -6.22 -21.21 -6.70
N ASP A 428 -5.16 -20.44 -6.89
CA ASP A 428 -4.19 -20.14 -5.88
C ASP A 428 -4.52 -18.84 -5.13
N PRO A 429 -4.78 -18.89 -3.80
CA PRO A 429 -5.03 -17.70 -3.01
C PRO A 429 -3.80 -16.78 -2.84
N PHE A 430 -2.56 -17.27 -3.02
CA PHE A 430 -1.37 -16.42 -2.97
C PHE A 430 -1.35 -15.44 -4.14
N PHE A 431 -1.73 -15.89 -5.33
CA PHE A 431 -1.86 -15.01 -6.50
C PHE A 431 -2.81 -13.84 -6.23
N VAL A 432 -3.96 -14.09 -5.62
CA VAL A 432 -4.96 -13.05 -5.33
C VAL A 432 -4.37 -11.96 -4.45
N GLN A 433 -3.59 -12.34 -3.40
CA GLN A 433 -2.95 -11.38 -2.51
C GLN A 433 -1.91 -10.52 -3.24
N GLU A 434 -1.10 -11.13 -4.11
CA GLU A 434 -0.11 -10.40 -4.92
C GLU A 434 -0.77 -9.50 -5.96
N ALA A 435 -1.79 -9.99 -6.66
CA ALA A 435 -2.48 -9.28 -7.73
C ALA A 435 -3.11 -7.95 -7.28
N TYR A 436 -3.65 -7.90 -6.05
CA TYR A 436 -4.17 -6.66 -5.48
C TYR A 436 -3.09 -5.61 -5.21
N THR A 437 -1.84 -6.02 -4.99
CA THR A 437 -0.71 -5.15 -4.67
C THR A 437 0.23 -4.93 -5.84
N PHE A 438 -0.05 -5.56 -6.99
CA PHE A 438 0.76 -5.44 -8.19
C PHE A 438 0.30 -4.24 -9.01
N ILE A 439 1.18 -3.23 -9.14
CA ILE A 439 0.82 -1.92 -9.67
C ILE A 439 1.76 -1.49 -10.81
N TYR A 440 1.32 -0.52 -11.61
CA TYR A 440 2.21 0.18 -12.53
C TYR A 440 2.96 1.29 -11.80
N ASP A 441 4.29 1.36 -11.98
CA ASP A 441 5.11 2.46 -11.51
C ASP A 441 4.85 3.76 -12.33
N THR A 442 5.57 4.84 -11.99
CA THR A 442 5.45 6.12 -12.71
C THR A 442 5.93 6.07 -14.16
N GLN A 443 6.64 5.01 -14.55
CA GLN A 443 7.14 4.77 -15.91
C GLN A 443 6.28 3.75 -16.66
N GLY A 444 5.17 3.29 -16.07
CA GLY A 444 4.28 2.29 -16.64
C GLY A 444 4.81 0.85 -16.57
N ARG A 445 5.77 0.55 -15.68
CA ARG A 445 6.30 -0.80 -15.52
C ARG A 445 5.55 -1.51 -14.39
N PRO A 446 5.15 -2.79 -14.59
CA PRO A 446 4.50 -3.57 -13.55
C PRO A 446 5.50 -3.96 -12.44
N ILE A 447 5.15 -3.63 -11.19
CA ILE A 447 5.97 -3.84 -10.01
C ILE A 447 5.12 -4.24 -8.81
N ALA A 448 5.68 -5.01 -7.88
CA ALA A 448 5.07 -5.21 -6.58
C ALA A 448 5.18 -3.94 -5.71
N LEU A 449 4.10 -3.60 -5.01
CA LEU A 449 4.09 -2.46 -4.09
C LEU A 449 5.12 -2.74 -2.97
N GLY A 450 6.15 -1.92 -2.84
CA GLY A 450 7.23 -2.12 -1.85
C GLY A 450 8.62 -2.42 -2.44
N LYS A 451 8.73 -2.97 -3.65
CA LYS A 451 10.04 -3.19 -4.30
C LYS A 451 10.79 -1.88 -4.64
N HIS A 452 10.10 -0.76 -4.76
CA HIS A 452 10.73 0.56 -5.04
C HIS A 452 11.63 1.11 -3.91
N SER A 453 11.53 0.58 -2.70
CA SER A 453 12.38 1.02 -1.60
C SER A 453 13.81 0.45 -1.66
N ARG A 454 14.03 -0.65 -2.38
CA ARG A 454 15.33 -1.32 -2.46
C ARG A 454 16.30 -0.74 -3.50
N ALA A 455 15.81 -0.07 -4.54
CA ALA A 455 16.67 0.48 -5.60
C ALA A 455 17.41 1.78 -5.21
N ALA A 456 17.19 2.32 -4.01
CA ALA A 456 17.73 3.60 -3.56
C ALA A 456 18.62 3.53 -2.29
N SER A 457 18.85 2.33 -1.70
CA SER A 457 19.76 2.19 -0.55
C SER A 457 20.49 0.86 -0.59
N GLU A 458 21.77 0.91 -0.91
CA GLU A 458 22.72 -0.23 -0.85
C GLU A 458 23.19 -0.55 0.58
N ASP A 459 22.50 -0.19 1.63
CA ASP A 459 22.85 -0.57 2.99
C ASP A 459 21.63 -0.50 3.89
N THR A 460 21.09 -1.63 4.27
CA THR A 460 20.63 -2.01 5.62
C THR A 460 19.79 -3.28 5.58
N ASP A 461 20.30 -4.35 6.19
CA ASP A 461 19.54 -5.51 6.65
C ASP A 461 18.48 -5.09 7.65
N ILE A 462 17.21 -4.96 7.20
CA ILE A 462 16.04 -4.98 8.08
C ILE A 462 15.04 -5.93 7.45
N ASP A 463 14.91 -7.08 8.10
CA ASP A 463 13.96 -8.14 7.83
C ASP A 463 12.55 -7.68 8.27
N ASP A 464 11.88 -6.88 7.45
CA ASP A 464 10.46 -6.58 7.62
C ASP A 464 9.66 -7.62 6.85
N GLY A 465 9.16 -8.62 7.56
CA GLY A 465 8.49 -9.84 7.11
C GLY A 465 7.24 -9.70 6.24
N ILE A 466 7.11 -8.64 5.44
CA ILE A 466 6.11 -8.49 4.37
C ILE A 466 6.80 -7.84 3.17
N ALA A 467 7.67 -8.60 2.50
CA ALA A 467 8.01 -8.28 1.13
C ALA A 467 6.78 -8.62 0.28
N TYR A 468 6.14 -7.63 -0.30
CA TYR A 468 5.19 -7.85 -1.39
C TYR A 468 5.99 -8.37 -2.58
N ALA A 469 6.05 -9.69 -2.70
CA ALA A 469 6.72 -10.38 -3.79
C ALA A 469 5.79 -10.41 -5.00
N ASP A 470 6.35 -10.45 -6.18
CA ASP A 470 5.64 -10.72 -7.44
C ASP A 470 6.04 -12.10 -8.00
N ASP A 471 6.60 -12.95 -7.14
CA ASP A 471 7.17 -14.23 -7.50
C ASP A 471 6.12 -15.17 -8.09
N ASP A 472 4.91 -15.19 -7.50
CA ASP A 472 3.82 -16.05 -7.95
C ASP A 472 3.19 -15.53 -9.26
N ILE A 473 2.97 -14.24 -9.39
CA ILE A 473 2.49 -13.59 -10.62
C ILE A 473 3.44 -13.90 -11.77
N PHE A 474 4.75 -13.82 -11.51
CA PHE A 474 5.75 -14.00 -12.55
C PHE A 474 5.84 -15.45 -13.00
N GLY A 475 5.85 -16.42 -12.09
CA GLY A 475 5.76 -17.85 -12.41
C GLY A 475 4.52 -18.17 -13.25
N LYS A 476 3.34 -17.64 -12.88
CA LYS A 476 2.09 -17.80 -13.66
C LYS A 476 2.17 -17.14 -15.04
N ALA A 477 2.76 -15.97 -15.15
CA ALA A 477 2.92 -15.27 -16.42
C ALA A 477 3.83 -16.03 -17.39
N ILE A 478 4.93 -16.65 -16.91
CA ILE A 478 5.77 -17.54 -17.69
C ILE A 478 4.97 -18.75 -18.16
N THR A 479 4.27 -19.45 -17.25
CA THR A 479 3.45 -20.63 -17.55
C THR A 479 2.41 -20.31 -18.63
N ASN A 480 1.67 -19.23 -18.45
CA ASN A 480 0.64 -18.78 -19.39
C ASN A 480 1.21 -18.46 -20.77
N HIS A 481 2.41 -17.87 -20.83
CA HIS A 481 3.08 -17.55 -22.09
C HIS A 481 3.55 -18.80 -22.82
N ILE A 482 4.23 -19.74 -22.14
CA ILE A 482 4.79 -20.94 -22.78
C ILE A 482 3.70 -21.88 -23.27
N ARG A 483 2.56 -22.03 -22.59
CA ARG A 483 1.43 -22.86 -23.03
C ARG A 483 0.81 -22.38 -24.34
N LYS A 484 0.88 -21.09 -24.65
CA LYS A 484 0.37 -20.46 -25.89
C LYS A 484 1.42 -20.38 -27.00
N SER A 485 2.69 -20.61 -26.69
CA SER A 485 3.76 -20.57 -27.67
C SER A 485 3.66 -21.79 -28.61
N PRO A 486 3.87 -21.64 -29.92
CA PRO A 486 3.94 -22.80 -30.79
C PRO A 486 5.05 -23.73 -30.31
N ILE A 487 4.67 -24.99 -30.06
CA ILE A 487 5.48 -26.01 -29.41
C ILE A 487 6.72 -26.32 -30.27
N ASN A 488 7.85 -25.70 -29.93
CA ASN A 488 9.13 -26.06 -30.58
C ASN A 488 9.87 -27.22 -29.89
N THR A 489 9.26 -27.85 -28.88
CA THR A 489 9.87 -28.99 -28.16
C THR A 489 8.82 -29.76 -27.35
N VAL A 490 7.87 -30.43 -27.96
CA VAL A 490 7.24 -31.59 -27.33
C VAL A 490 7.93 -32.81 -27.88
N ILE A 491 8.79 -33.44 -27.12
CA ILE A 491 9.22 -34.81 -27.42
C ILE A 491 7.99 -35.67 -27.23
N PRO A 492 7.51 -36.42 -28.29
CA PRO A 492 6.44 -37.37 -28.10
C PRO A 492 6.88 -38.37 -27.02
N LEU A 493 5.99 -38.62 -26.06
CA LEU A 493 6.21 -39.68 -25.06
C LEU A 493 6.54 -40.99 -25.80
N PRO A 494 7.53 -41.75 -25.32
CA PRO A 494 7.73 -43.13 -25.82
C PRO A 494 6.47 -43.92 -25.49
N GLN A 495 5.92 -44.58 -26.52
CA GLN A 495 4.78 -45.50 -26.43
C GLN A 495 5.07 -46.68 -25.50
#